data_42a1c5f8e46b755cd4840ca8fbcd50a6
#
_entry.id   42a1c5f8e46b755cd4840ca8fbcd50a6
#
_cell.length_a   1.000
_cell.length_b   1.000
_cell.length_c   1.000
_cell.angle_alpha   90.00
_cell.angle_beta   90.00
_cell.angle_gamma   90.00
#
_symmetry.space_group_name_H-M   'P 1'
#
loop_
_entity.id
_entity.type
_entity.pdbx_description
1 polymer ?
#
loop_
_entity_poly.entity_id
_entity_poly.type
_entity_poly.pdbx_seq_one_letter_code
_entity_poly.pdbx_strand_id
1 'polypeptide(L)'
;TSKTVKERAKNKLFGAVYSHTAIILLLILLQIGIMVLTFTYLGNYSTYMNGVMSLLSFITAIYIFNEKGNPAFKMTWILFVFLVPVVGVGFYLFTKAGIGTKYLGARLEKLRVETEPYMQQNEYVVHAMKGGRVANANLSHFLYNQVGFPTYGNSQAQYFPLGDDKFPILIEELNKAEKFIFMEYFIIGEGYVWDTVLEVLRKKVKEGVEVRLMYDGTCSISLLPYEYPKQLREYGIQCKEFGPIVPILSTSQNNRDHRKICVIDGKVAFTGGVNLADEYINKKVRFGHWKDTAIKIEGDAVQSFTMMFLQMWNITERQPEDYAKYLTEKQPGFSRKDGY
;
A
#
# COMPACT_ATOMS: atom_id res chain seq x y z
N THR A 1 24.31 -14.86 15.32
CA THR A 1 24.17 -13.57 16.07
C THR A 1 24.98 -12.43 15.44
N SER A 2 26.18 -12.67 14.89
CA SER A 2 27.01 -11.63 14.25
C SER A 2 26.48 -11.14 12.89
N LYS A 3 25.89 -12.01 12.07
CA LYS A 3 25.26 -11.63 10.79
C LYS A 3 24.07 -10.70 10.97
N THR A 4 23.21 -10.97 11.95
CA THR A 4 22.00 -10.18 12.26
C THR A 4 22.35 -8.76 12.73
N VAL A 5 23.44 -8.58 13.46
CA VAL A 5 23.89 -7.25 13.92
C VAL A 5 24.43 -6.41 12.76
N LYS A 6 25.20 -7.02 11.84
CA LYS A 6 25.69 -6.34 10.63
C LYS A 6 24.55 -5.95 9.68
N GLU A 7 23.54 -6.80 9.53
CA GLU A 7 22.36 -6.52 8.71
C GLU A 7 21.51 -5.41 9.30
N ARG A 8 21.29 -5.40 10.63
CA ARG A 8 20.62 -4.30 11.33
C ARG A 8 21.37 -2.98 11.25
N ALA A 9 22.71 -3.03 11.32
CA ALA A 9 23.54 -1.84 11.15
C ALA A 9 23.45 -1.30 9.71
N LYS A 10 23.45 -2.18 8.70
CA LYS A 10 23.31 -1.82 7.29
C LYS A 10 21.93 -1.20 7.02
N ASN A 11 20.87 -1.77 7.58
CA ASN A 11 19.50 -1.21 7.46
C ASN A 11 19.35 0.15 8.18
N LYS A 12 20.01 0.34 9.33
CA LYS A 12 20.05 1.65 10.02
C LYS A 12 20.83 2.69 9.23
N LEU A 13 21.96 2.30 8.64
CA LEU A 13 22.77 3.19 7.79
C LEU A 13 22.01 3.58 6.52
N PHE A 14 21.32 2.61 5.90
CA PHE A 14 20.44 2.85 4.76
C PHE A 14 19.30 3.80 5.14
N GLY A 15 18.58 3.56 6.23
CA GLY A 15 17.52 4.43 6.71
C GLY A 15 18.00 5.86 7.04
N ALA A 16 19.23 6.02 7.52
CA ALA A 16 19.82 7.33 7.81
C ALA A 16 20.21 8.09 6.53
N VAL A 17 20.80 7.42 5.54
CA VAL A 17 21.20 8.02 4.25
C VAL A 17 19.99 8.41 3.41
N TYR A 18 18.88 7.68 3.53
CA TYR A 18 17.61 7.95 2.83
C TYR A 18 16.60 8.69 3.68
N SER A 19 16.99 9.22 4.84
CA SER A 19 16.12 10.10 5.61
C SER A 19 15.83 11.37 4.81
N HIS A 20 14.61 11.89 4.94
CA HIS A 20 14.24 13.19 4.37
C HIS A 20 15.27 14.29 4.71
N THR A 21 15.84 14.21 5.91
CA THR A 21 16.89 15.12 6.40
C THR A 21 18.17 15.04 5.55
N ALA A 22 18.63 13.84 5.19
CA ALA A 22 19.83 13.67 4.36
C ALA A 22 19.62 14.21 2.94
N ILE A 23 18.43 13.99 2.37
CA ILE A 23 18.07 14.55 1.05
C ILE A 23 18.02 16.08 1.09
N ILE A 24 17.41 16.66 2.12
CA ILE A 24 17.36 18.11 2.31
C ILE A 24 18.78 18.70 2.45
N LEU A 25 19.63 18.06 3.26
CA LEU A 25 21.04 18.49 3.41
C LEU A 25 21.80 18.42 2.09
N LEU A 26 21.63 17.34 1.31
CA LEU A 26 22.24 17.21 -0.01
C LEU A 26 21.77 18.32 -0.96
N LEU A 27 20.48 18.64 -0.96
CA LEU A 27 19.93 19.72 -1.78
C LEU A 27 20.46 21.10 -1.36
N ILE A 28 20.61 21.34 -0.05
CA ILE A 28 21.21 22.59 0.48
C ILE A 28 22.68 22.68 0.05
N LEU A 29 23.46 21.61 0.17
CA LEU A 29 24.85 21.56 -0.26
C LEU A 29 24.97 21.79 -1.77
N LEU A 30 24.07 21.21 -2.56
CA LEU A 30 24.00 21.44 -4.01
C LEU A 30 23.71 22.91 -4.32
N GLN A 31 22.79 23.54 -3.61
CA GLN A 31 22.48 24.96 -3.77
C GLN A 31 23.69 25.86 -3.42
N ILE A 32 24.37 25.57 -2.30
CA ILE A 32 25.59 26.27 -1.91
C ILE A 32 26.67 26.09 -2.98
N GLY A 33 26.85 24.91 -3.50
CA GLY A 33 27.78 24.61 -4.58
C GLY A 33 27.49 25.39 -5.85
N ILE A 34 26.23 25.41 -6.28
CA ILE A 34 25.78 26.21 -7.44
C ILE A 34 26.06 27.70 -7.19
N MET A 35 25.77 28.22 -5.99
CA MET A 35 26.00 29.60 -5.62
C MET A 35 27.48 29.97 -5.66
N VAL A 36 28.35 29.15 -5.09
CA VAL A 36 29.82 29.32 -5.12
C VAL A 36 30.33 29.27 -6.56
N LEU A 37 29.90 28.31 -7.36
CA LEU A 37 30.29 28.13 -8.75
C LEU A 37 29.88 29.35 -9.61
N THR A 38 28.68 29.86 -9.37
CA THR A 38 28.16 31.06 -10.02
C THR A 38 29.00 32.33 -9.66
N PHE A 39 29.34 32.48 -8.38
CA PHE A 39 30.16 33.60 -7.95
C PHE A 39 31.58 33.53 -8.46
N THR A 40 32.20 32.33 -8.50
CA THR A 40 33.61 32.19 -8.89
C THR A 40 33.83 32.21 -10.40
N TYR A 41 32.94 31.59 -11.19
CA TYR A 41 33.13 31.39 -12.63
C TYR A 41 32.24 32.28 -13.50
N LEU A 42 31.12 32.76 -13.00
CA LEU A 42 30.12 33.55 -13.74
C LEU A 42 29.89 34.92 -13.16
N GLY A 43 30.90 35.50 -12.49
CA GLY A 43 30.79 36.78 -11.79
C GLY A 43 30.11 37.89 -12.59
N ASN A 44 30.44 38.03 -13.88
CA ASN A 44 29.85 39.04 -14.77
C ASN A 44 28.38 38.74 -15.16
N TYR A 45 27.92 37.48 -15.03
CA TYR A 45 26.54 37.06 -15.35
C TYR A 45 25.69 36.79 -14.12
N SER A 46 26.28 36.86 -12.92
CA SER A 46 25.58 36.48 -11.67
C SER A 46 24.31 37.30 -11.44
N THR A 47 24.34 38.62 -11.76
CA THR A 47 23.17 39.50 -11.64
C THR A 47 22.03 39.08 -12.53
N TYR A 48 22.31 38.73 -13.79
CA TYR A 48 21.29 38.27 -14.74
C TYR A 48 20.73 36.89 -14.34
N MET A 49 21.57 35.95 -13.90
CA MET A 49 21.14 34.63 -13.41
C MET A 49 20.26 34.75 -12.18
N ASN A 50 20.65 35.57 -11.20
CA ASN A 50 19.83 35.80 -10.01
C ASN A 50 18.49 36.46 -10.37
N GLY A 51 18.46 37.39 -11.30
CA GLY A 51 17.22 37.97 -11.82
C GLY A 51 16.28 36.94 -12.45
N VAL A 52 16.83 36.09 -13.32
CA VAL A 52 16.04 34.99 -13.95
C VAL A 52 15.50 33.99 -12.90
N MET A 53 16.34 33.59 -11.95
CA MET A 53 15.90 32.66 -10.89
C MET A 53 14.85 33.28 -9.97
N SER A 54 14.99 34.56 -9.62
CA SER A 54 13.98 35.30 -8.85
C SER A 54 12.65 35.40 -9.59
N LEU A 55 12.69 35.68 -10.90
CA LEU A 55 11.50 35.71 -11.73
C LEU A 55 10.82 34.34 -11.82
N LEU A 56 11.60 33.25 -12.03
CA LEU A 56 11.07 31.90 -12.04
C LEU A 56 10.43 31.50 -10.70
N SER A 57 11.08 31.88 -9.58
CA SER A 57 10.53 31.66 -8.24
C SER A 57 9.21 32.39 -8.05
N PHE A 58 9.14 33.63 -8.49
CA PHE A 58 7.93 34.45 -8.40
C PHE A 58 6.78 33.88 -9.23
N ILE A 59 7.05 33.50 -10.47
CA ILE A 59 6.07 32.85 -11.35
C ILE A 59 5.58 31.52 -10.71
N THR A 60 6.51 30.71 -10.19
CA THR A 60 6.18 29.45 -9.53
C THR A 60 5.35 29.68 -8.27
N ALA A 61 5.67 30.70 -7.49
CA ALA A 61 4.91 31.09 -6.30
C ALA A 61 3.47 31.50 -6.64
N ILE A 62 3.27 32.30 -7.69
CA ILE A 62 1.93 32.64 -8.19
C ILE A 62 1.17 31.40 -8.64
N TYR A 63 1.84 30.50 -9.35
CA TYR A 63 1.24 29.24 -9.76
C TYR A 63 0.77 28.41 -8.55
N ILE A 64 1.64 28.21 -7.55
CA ILE A 64 1.31 27.51 -6.30
C ILE A 64 0.14 28.17 -5.57
N PHE A 65 0.15 29.51 -5.51
CA PHE A 65 -0.90 30.26 -4.82
C PHE A 65 -2.28 30.01 -5.44
N ASN A 66 -2.36 29.96 -6.78
CA ASN A 66 -3.60 29.76 -7.52
C ASN A 66 -4.07 28.30 -7.55
N GLU A 67 -3.26 27.32 -7.15
CA GLU A 67 -3.67 25.93 -7.11
C GLU A 67 -4.77 25.67 -6.07
N LYS A 68 -5.58 24.64 -6.32
CA LYS A 68 -6.49 24.08 -5.32
C LYS A 68 -5.68 23.19 -4.35
N GLY A 69 -5.81 23.41 -3.05
CA GLY A 69 -5.11 22.60 -2.06
C GLY A 69 -5.06 23.26 -0.68
N ASN A 70 -4.50 22.53 0.28
CA ASN A 70 -4.35 22.99 1.64
C ASN A 70 -3.39 24.21 1.70
N PRO A 71 -3.84 25.36 2.26
CA PRO A 71 -3.02 26.58 2.35
C PRO A 71 -1.67 26.37 3.04
N ALA A 72 -1.60 25.53 4.09
CA ALA A 72 -0.36 25.28 4.82
C ALA A 72 0.72 24.65 3.91
N PHE A 73 0.34 23.68 3.07
CA PHE A 73 1.27 23.10 2.10
C PHE A 73 1.69 24.09 1.03
N LYS A 74 0.78 24.93 0.55
CA LYS A 74 1.10 25.98 -0.42
C LYS A 74 2.11 26.96 0.14
N MET A 75 1.90 27.43 1.37
CA MET A 75 2.83 28.34 2.05
C MET A 75 4.21 27.71 2.23
N THR A 76 4.27 26.43 2.63
CA THR A 76 5.54 25.70 2.77
C THR A 76 6.29 25.63 1.43
N TRP A 77 5.60 25.32 0.33
CA TRP A 77 6.20 25.28 -1.00
C TRP A 77 6.67 26.65 -1.46
N ILE A 78 5.88 27.72 -1.27
CA ILE A 78 6.24 29.09 -1.62
C ILE A 78 7.49 29.51 -0.85
N LEU A 79 7.54 29.27 0.46
CA LEU A 79 8.71 29.56 1.28
C LEU A 79 9.94 28.82 0.78
N PHE A 80 9.81 27.52 0.47
CA PHE A 80 10.91 26.70 -0.04
C PHE A 80 11.43 27.19 -1.40
N VAL A 81 10.54 27.56 -2.31
CA VAL A 81 10.89 28.12 -3.64
C VAL A 81 11.64 29.43 -3.52
N PHE A 82 11.31 30.29 -2.55
CA PHE A 82 12.02 31.56 -2.34
C PHE A 82 13.34 31.36 -1.60
N LEU A 83 13.43 30.47 -0.61
CA LEU A 83 14.67 30.23 0.12
C LEU A 83 15.74 29.54 -0.73
N VAL A 84 15.33 28.64 -1.62
CA VAL A 84 16.24 27.80 -2.42
C VAL A 84 15.76 27.82 -3.88
N PRO A 85 15.89 28.92 -4.63
CA PRO A 85 15.22 29.12 -5.90
C PRO A 85 15.40 28.01 -6.92
N VAL A 86 16.65 27.65 -7.24
CA VAL A 86 16.96 26.66 -8.28
C VAL A 86 16.41 25.28 -7.91
N VAL A 87 16.71 24.84 -6.68
CA VAL A 87 16.31 23.53 -6.19
C VAL A 87 14.81 23.48 -5.86
N GLY A 88 14.28 24.56 -5.25
CA GLY A 88 12.88 24.65 -4.87
C GLY A 88 11.94 24.61 -6.06
N VAL A 89 12.22 25.38 -7.11
CA VAL A 89 11.46 25.33 -8.36
C VAL A 89 11.58 23.96 -9.01
N GLY A 90 12.80 23.45 -9.18
CA GLY A 90 13.03 22.13 -9.79
C GLY A 90 12.34 21.01 -9.04
N PHE A 91 12.44 21.00 -7.70
CA PHE A 91 11.83 19.99 -6.86
C PHE A 91 10.29 20.07 -6.83
N TYR A 92 9.76 21.31 -6.82
CA TYR A 92 8.31 21.49 -6.95
C TYR A 92 7.79 20.96 -8.28
N LEU A 93 8.42 21.31 -9.40
CA LEU A 93 8.03 20.83 -10.72
C LEU A 93 8.17 19.30 -10.83
N PHE A 94 9.22 18.70 -10.27
CA PHE A 94 9.40 17.28 -10.19
C PHE A 94 8.27 16.58 -9.42
N THR A 95 7.94 17.09 -8.22
CA THR A 95 6.85 16.50 -7.42
C THR A 95 5.50 16.67 -8.11
N LYS A 96 5.29 17.82 -8.75
CA LYS A 96 4.06 18.14 -9.49
C LYS A 96 3.89 17.28 -10.74
N ALA A 97 4.96 16.99 -11.45
CA ALA A 97 4.92 16.11 -12.63
C ALA A 97 4.37 14.72 -12.31
N GLY A 98 4.69 14.20 -11.12
CA GLY A 98 4.10 12.98 -10.57
C GLY A 98 4.22 11.77 -11.52
N ILE A 99 5.30 11.67 -12.30
CA ILE A 99 5.46 10.67 -13.37
C ILE A 99 5.27 9.25 -12.82
N GLY A 100 5.91 8.94 -11.72
CA GLY A 100 5.79 7.61 -11.11
C GLY A 100 4.37 7.29 -10.63
N THR A 101 3.68 8.27 -10.05
CA THR A 101 2.29 8.12 -9.60
C THR A 101 1.33 7.95 -10.77
N LYS A 102 1.52 8.70 -11.85
CA LYS A 102 0.72 8.58 -13.08
C LYS A 102 0.89 7.21 -13.74
N TYR A 103 2.13 6.71 -13.81
CA TYR A 103 2.41 5.38 -14.32
C TYR A 103 1.72 4.29 -13.50
N LEU A 104 1.83 4.35 -12.17
CA LEU A 104 1.16 3.42 -11.27
C LEU A 104 -0.37 3.47 -11.43
N GLY A 105 -0.94 4.69 -11.50
CA GLY A 105 -2.37 4.88 -11.70
C GLY A 105 -2.87 4.30 -13.03
N ALA A 106 -2.15 4.55 -14.13
CA ALA A 106 -2.50 3.99 -15.44
C ALA A 106 -2.42 2.45 -15.46
N ARG A 107 -1.43 1.86 -14.77
CA ARG A 107 -1.30 0.41 -14.66
C ARG A 107 -2.45 -0.19 -13.84
N LEU A 108 -2.80 0.42 -12.71
CA LEU A 108 -3.94 0.00 -11.89
C LEU A 108 -5.27 0.10 -12.65
N GLU A 109 -5.47 1.16 -13.41
CA GLU A 109 -6.69 1.30 -14.22
C GLU A 109 -6.78 0.20 -15.29
N LYS A 110 -5.66 -0.13 -15.94
CA LYS A 110 -5.63 -1.26 -16.86
C LYS A 110 -6.02 -2.58 -16.18
N LEU A 111 -5.46 -2.86 -15.00
CA LEU A 111 -5.79 -4.07 -14.21
C LEU A 111 -7.24 -4.07 -13.73
N ARG A 112 -7.80 -2.89 -13.42
CA ARG A 112 -9.22 -2.73 -13.09
C ARG A 112 -10.10 -3.17 -14.26
N VAL A 113 -9.79 -2.72 -15.48
CA VAL A 113 -10.52 -3.12 -16.69
C VAL A 113 -10.35 -4.62 -16.96
N GLU A 114 -9.17 -5.18 -16.79
CA GLU A 114 -8.92 -6.61 -16.95
C GLU A 114 -9.73 -7.47 -15.97
N THR A 115 -10.00 -6.99 -14.76
CA THR A 115 -10.76 -7.72 -13.73
C THR A 115 -12.26 -7.42 -13.72
N GLU A 116 -12.72 -6.41 -14.46
CA GLU A 116 -14.13 -6.02 -14.54
C GLU A 116 -15.09 -7.18 -14.89
N PRO A 117 -14.77 -8.08 -15.85
CA PRO A 117 -15.64 -9.22 -16.17
C PRO A 117 -15.90 -10.16 -14.98
N TYR A 118 -15.01 -10.17 -13.99
CA TYR A 118 -15.09 -11.02 -12.82
C TYR A 118 -15.76 -10.34 -11.62
N MET A 119 -16.12 -9.05 -11.74
CA MET A 119 -16.72 -8.25 -10.68
C MET A 119 -18.01 -7.56 -11.15
N GLN A 120 -18.96 -8.34 -11.63
CA GLN A 120 -20.21 -7.80 -12.14
C GLN A 120 -21.25 -7.58 -11.03
N GLN A 121 -21.94 -6.41 -11.10
CA GLN A 121 -23.00 -6.07 -10.17
C GLN A 121 -24.21 -6.97 -10.40
N ASN A 122 -24.75 -7.53 -9.32
CA ASN A 122 -26.02 -8.21 -9.36
C ASN A 122 -27.16 -7.18 -9.16
N GLU A 123 -27.88 -6.88 -10.24
CA GLU A 123 -28.96 -5.89 -10.22
C GLU A 123 -30.12 -6.27 -9.28
N TYR A 124 -30.36 -7.56 -9.05
CA TYR A 124 -31.36 -8.01 -8.08
C TYR A 124 -31.01 -7.54 -6.65
N VAL A 125 -29.74 -7.61 -6.26
CA VAL A 125 -29.27 -7.13 -4.95
C VAL A 125 -29.50 -5.63 -4.82
N VAL A 126 -29.15 -4.85 -5.87
CA VAL A 126 -29.34 -3.40 -5.88
C VAL A 126 -30.84 -3.04 -5.81
N HIS A 127 -31.68 -3.75 -6.56
CA HIS A 127 -33.13 -3.56 -6.49
C HIS A 127 -33.72 -3.87 -5.11
N ALA A 128 -33.25 -4.95 -4.47
CA ALA A 128 -33.68 -5.30 -3.12
C ALA A 128 -33.29 -4.22 -2.09
N MET A 129 -32.15 -3.54 -2.30
CA MET A 129 -31.71 -2.42 -1.45
C MET A 129 -32.59 -1.17 -1.62
N LYS A 130 -33.19 -0.94 -2.80
CA LYS A 130 -34.09 0.20 -3.04
C LYS A 130 -35.35 0.15 -2.18
N GLY A 131 -35.84 -1.05 -1.81
CA GLY A 131 -36.96 -1.23 -0.87
C GLY A 131 -36.59 -0.93 0.59
N GLY A 132 -35.30 -0.70 0.89
CA GLY A 132 -34.78 -0.33 2.19
C GLY A 132 -34.38 1.15 2.27
N ARG A 133 -33.19 1.43 2.78
CA ARG A 133 -32.67 2.82 2.83
C ARG A 133 -32.10 3.23 1.47
N VAL A 134 -32.66 4.27 0.85
CA VAL A 134 -32.22 4.83 -0.44
C VAL A 134 -30.72 5.17 -0.43
N ALA A 135 -30.19 5.63 0.71
CA ALA A 135 -28.76 5.92 0.88
C ALA A 135 -27.87 4.70 0.58
N ASN A 136 -28.29 3.49 0.95
CA ASN A 136 -27.50 2.27 0.71
C ASN A 136 -27.44 1.91 -0.79
N ALA A 137 -28.56 2.09 -1.51
CA ALA A 137 -28.58 1.87 -2.96
C ALA A 137 -27.72 2.89 -3.70
N ASN A 138 -27.73 4.16 -3.28
CA ASN A 138 -26.87 5.20 -3.85
C ASN A 138 -25.38 4.92 -3.58
N LEU A 139 -25.04 4.45 -2.38
CA LEU A 139 -23.67 4.04 -2.05
C LEU A 139 -23.21 2.85 -2.91
N SER A 140 -24.07 1.84 -3.09
CA SER A 140 -23.81 0.70 -3.96
C SER A 140 -23.53 1.13 -5.41
N HIS A 141 -24.37 2.00 -5.96
CA HIS A 141 -24.16 2.57 -7.30
C HIS A 141 -22.87 3.38 -7.40
N PHE A 142 -22.55 4.18 -6.39
CA PHE A 142 -21.31 4.95 -6.36
C PHE A 142 -20.08 4.01 -6.35
N LEU A 143 -20.06 3.01 -5.47
CA LEU A 143 -18.94 2.06 -5.37
C LEU A 143 -18.74 1.27 -6.67
N TYR A 144 -19.83 0.81 -7.29
CA TYR A 144 -19.71 0.08 -8.54
C TYR A 144 -19.26 0.98 -9.69
N ASN A 145 -19.92 2.12 -9.90
CA ASN A 145 -19.65 2.97 -11.06
C ASN A 145 -18.32 3.73 -10.98
N GLN A 146 -17.87 4.10 -9.78
CA GLN A 146 -16.65 4.90 -9.61
C GLN A 146 -15.40 4.05 -9.31
N VAL A 147 -15.58 2.92 -8.61
CA VAL A 147 -14.45 2.12 -8.13
C VAL A 147 -14.45 0.70 -8.70
N GLY A 148 -15.56 0.25 -9.31
CA GLY A 148 -15.68 -1.06 -9.95
C GLY A 148 -15.94 -2.22 -8.97
N PHE A 149 -16.35 -1.95 -7.71
CA PHE A 149 -16.65 -2.99 -6.73
C PHE A 149 -18.14 -3.20 -6.57
N PRO A 150 -18.65 -4.41 -6.89
CA PRO A 150 -20.05 -4.74 -6.77
C PRO A 150 -20.49 -4.96 -5.31
N THR A 151 -21.79 -4.89 -5.09
CA THR A 151 -22.44 -5.23 -3.83
C THR A 151 -22.97 -6.65 -3.89
N TYR A 152 -22.73 -7.43 -2.86
CA TYR A 152 -23.12 -8.83 -2.78
C TYR A 152 -24.23 -9.05 -1.75
N GLY A 153 -25.13 -9.97 -2.04
CA GLY A 153 -26.25 -10.31 -1.15
C GLY A 153 -26.04 -11.63 -0.38
N ASN A 154 -25.11 -12.48 -0.85
CA ASN A 154 -24.83 -13.78 -0.26
C ASN A 154 -23.47 -13.76 0.44
N SER A 155 -23.40 -13.05 1.56
CA SER A 155 -22.17 -12.91 2.33
C SER A 155 -22.48 -12.75 3.81
N GLN A 156 -21.58 -13.26 4.64
CA GLN A 156 -21.64 -13.19 6.09
C GLN A 156 -20.39 -12.46 6.61
N ALA A 157 -20.55 -11.69 7.69
CA ALA A 157 -19.46 -10.95 8.29
C ALA A 157 -19.38 -11.21 9.79
N GLN A 158 -18.16 -11.43 10.30
CA GLN A 158 -17.85 -11.50 11.72
C GLN A 158 -16.91 -10.35 12.08
N TYR A 159 -17.33 -9.54 13.04
CA TYR A 159 -16.53 -8.41 13.54
C TYR A 159 -15.66 -8.81 14.72
N PHE A 160 -14.43 -8.32 14.73
CA PHE A 160 -13.48 -8.46 15.83
C PHE A 160 -13.13 -7.09 16.40
N PRO A 161 -13.45 -6.82 17.67
CA PRO A 161 -13.14 -5.53 18.30
C PRO A 161 -11.66 -5.33 18.60
N LEU A 162 -10.88 -6.43 18.64
CA LEU A 162 -9.44 -6.45 18.93
C LEU A 162 -8.69 -7.41 18.00
N GLY A 163 -7.40 -7.17 17.82
CA GLY A 163 -6.50 -8.08 17.10
C GLY A 163 -6.34 -9.42 17.82
N ASP A 164 -6.41 -9.42 19.15
CA ASP A 164 -6.39 -10.61 19.99
C ASP A 164 -7.49 -11.60 19.62
N ASP A 165 -8.69 -11.10 19.35
CA ASP A 165 -9.85 -11.92 18.99
C ASP A 165 -9.74 -12.45 17.53
N LYS A 166 -9.17 -11.63 16.64
CA LYS A 166 -8.96 -12.01 15.22
C LYS A 166 -7.93 -13.11 15.07
N PHE A 167 -6.81 -13.02 15.80
CA PHE A 167 -5.60 -13.80 15.51
C PHE A 167 -5.83 -15.32 15.59
N PRO A 168 -6.44 -15.90 16.63
CA PRO A 168 -6.70 -17.33 16.69
C PRO A 168 -7.60 -17.82 15.54
N ILE A 169 -8.61 -17.03 15.16
CA ILE A 169 -9.52 -17.37 14.06
C ILE A 169 -8.78 -17.31 12.71
N LEU A 170 -7.89 -16.33 12.53
CA LEU A 170 -7.04 -16.27 11.34
C LEU A 170 -6.17 -17.52 11.19
N ILE A 171 -5.54 -17.97 12.28
CA ILE A 171 -4.70 -19.19 12.27
C ILE A 171 -5.54 -20.43 11.98
N GLU A 172 -6.75 -20.53 12.55
CA GLU A 172 -7.67 -21.61 12.26
C GLU A 172 -8.03 -21.66 10.76
N GLU A 173 -8.43 -20.54 10.18
CA GLU A 173 -8.82 -20.47 8.76
C GLU A 173 -7.63 -20.75 7.82
N LEU A 174 -6.43 -20.23 8.14
CA LEU A 174 -5.22 -20.53 7.36
C LEU A 174 -4.92 -22.03 7.33
N ASN A 175 -5.13 -22.75 8.44
CA ASN A 175 -4.95 -24.20 8.50
C ASN A 175 -5.97 -25.00 7.65
N LYS A 176 -7.14 -24.41 7.35
CA LYS A 176 -8.18 -25.04 6.50
C LYS A 176 -7.93 -24.84 5.01
N ALA A 177 -6.98 -24.01 4.60
CA ALA A 177 -6.70 -23.72 3.20
C ALA A 177 -6.37 -24.97 2.39
N GLU A 178 -6.95 -25.09 1.20
CA GLU A 178 -6.79 -26.22 0.29
C GLU A 178 -6.23 -25.86 -1.07
N LYS A 179 -6.49 -24.63 -1.56
CA LYS A 179 -6.13 -24.18 -2.91
C LYS A 179 -5.10 -23.05 -2.89
N PHE A 180 -5.45 -21.93 -2.24
CA PHE A 180 -4.57 -20.78 -2.20
C PHE A 180 -4.76 -19.89 -0.97
N ILE A 181 -3.69 -19.21 -0.58
CA ILE A 181 -3.66 -18.16 0.44
C ILE A 181 -3.03 -16.92 -0.15
N PHE A 182 -3.76 -15.81 -0.17
CA PHE A 182 -3.27 -14.50 -0.57
C PHE A 182 -3.24 -13.55 0.62
N MET A 183 -2.09 -12.95 0.87
CA MET A 183 -1.90 -12.06 2.01
C MET A 183 -1.25 -10.75 1.55
N GLU A 184 -1.85 -9.63 1.96
CA GLU A 184 -1.39 -8.27 1.68
C GLU A 184 -1.43 -7.47 2.97
N TYR A 185 -0.26 -7.03 3.45
CA TYR A 185 -0.16 -6.34 4.73
C TYR A 185 0.79 -5.15 4.65
N PHE A 186 0.43 -4.05 5.35
CA PHE A 186 1.30 -2.89 5.44
C PHE A 186 2.50 -3.16 6.34
N ILE A 187 2.28 -3.80 7.51
CA ILE A 187 3.34 -4.14 8.46
C ILE A 187 3.40 -5.65 8.66
N ILE A 188 4.61 -6.18 8.51
CA ILE A 188 5.00 -7.50 9.00
C ILE A 188 6.22 -7.26 9.90
N GLY A 189 6.17 -7.73 11.15
CA GLY A 189 7.25 -7.63 12.10
C GLY A 189 7.65 -8.98 12.66
N GLU A 190 8.95 -9.25 12.79
CA GLU A 190 9.46 -10.46 13.47
C GLU A 190 8.89 -10.55 14.89
N GLY A 191 8.39 -11.72 15.26
CA GLY A 191 7.79 -12.00 16.57
C GLY A 191 6.76 -13.12 16.50
N TYR A 192 6.07 -13.33 17.60
CA TYR A 192 5.13 -14.44 17.78
C TYR A 192 4.03 -14.50 16.70
N VAL A 193 3.44 -13.33 16.36
CA VAL A 193 2.36 -13.27 15.35
C VAL A 193 2.86 -13.75 14.00
N TRP A 194 3.97 -13.17 13.54
CA TRP A 194 4.49 -13.50 12.23
C TRP A 194 5.08 -14.91 12.18
N ASP A 195 5.81 -15.34 13.20
CA ASP A 195 6.40 -16.68 13.27
C ASP A 195 5.33 -17.76 13.21
N THR A 196 4.21 -17.56 13.95
CA THR A 196 3.07 -18.48 13.93
C THR A 196 2.41 -18.54 12.55
N VAL A 197 2.18 -17.39 11.92
CA VAL A 197 1.61 -17.34 10.57
C VAL A 197 2.56 -18.02 9.58
N LEU A 198 3.85 -17.69 9.61
CA LEU A 198 4.85 -18.24 8.70
C LEU A 198 4.96 -19.78 8.81
N GLU A 199 4.87 -20.32 10.02
CA GLU A 199 4.87 -21.77 10.24
C GLU A 199 3.69 -22.42 9.52
N VAL A 200 2.47 -21.86 9.65
CA VAL A 200 1.29 -22.36 8.94
C VAL A 200 1.46 -22.23 7.42
N LEU A 201 1.94 -21.09 6.92
CA LEU A 201 2.15 -20.90 5.48
C LEU A 201 3.14 -21.91 4.91
N ARG A 202 4.26 -22.16 5.61
CA ARG A 202 5.25 -23.18 5.21
C ARG A 202 4.68 -24.60 5.18
N LYS A 203 3.81 -24.93 6.14
CA LYS A 203 3.09 -26.22 6.15
C LYS A 203 2.18 -26.31 4.93
N LYS A 204 1.38 -25.26 4.66
CA LYS A 204 0.42 -25.21 3.54
C LYS A 204 1.11 -25.30 2.16
N VAL A 205 2.24 -24.66 1.98
CA VAL A 205 3.06 -24.82 0.77
C VAL A 205 3.48 -26.27 0.56
N LYS A 206 3.90 -26.98 1.62
CA LYS A 206 4.24 -28.41 1.53
C LYS A 206 3.03 -29.29 1.19
N GLU A 207 1.83 -28.86 1.55
CA GLU A 207 0.56 -29.51 1.21
C GLU A 207 0.09 -29.18 -0.23
N GLY A 208 0.84 -28.34 -0.97
CA GLY A 208 0.54 -27.96 -2.35
C GLY A 208 -0.33 -26.72 -2.49
N VAL A 209 -0.63 -26.00 -1.41
CA VAL A 209 -1.39 -24.76 -1.43
C VAL A 209 -0.54 -23.64 -2.02
N GLU A 210 -1.10 -22.88 -2.96
CA GLU A 210 -0.46 -21.70 -3.52
C GLU A 210 -0.46 -20.55 -2.51
N VAL A 211 0.71 -20.07 -2.10
CA VAL A 211 0.83 -18.96 -1.14
C VAL A 211 1.47 -17.76 -1.80
N ARG A 212 0.75 -16.62 -1.83
CA ARG A 212 1.24 -15.31 -2.26
C ARG A 212 1.20 -14.33 -1.10
N LEU A 213 2.32 -13.70 -0.83
CA LEU A 213 2.47 -12.67 0.19
C LEU A 213 2.96 -11.38 -0.43
N MET A 214 2.28 -10.27 -0.14
CA MET A 214 2.75 -8.93 -0.47
C MET A 214 2.78 -8.06 0.79
N TYR A 215 3.82 -7.24 0.94
CA TYR A 215 3.93 -6.28 2.03
C TYR A 215 4.54 -4.96 1.54
N ASP A 216 4.30 -3.89 2.29
CA ASP A 216 4.83 -2.57 1.93
C ASP A 216 6.34 -2.48 2.20
N GLY A 217 7.07 -1.85 1.28
CA GLY A 217 8.52 -1.72 1.31
C GLY A 217 9.08 -0.98 2.52
N THR A 218 8.24 -0.29 3.31
CA THR A 218 8.67 0.32 4.57
C THR A 218 9.10 -0.71 5.61
N CYS A 219 8.57 -1.94 5.55
CA CYS A 219 8.96 -3.04 6.43
C CYS A 219 10.42 -3.45 6.26
N SER A 220 10.92 -3.42 5.02
CA SER A 220 12.31 -3.81 4.71
C SER A 220 13.36 -2.86 5.29
N ILE A 221 12.95 -1.66 5.75
CA ILE A 221 13.90 -0.70 6.34
C ILE A 221 14.28 -1.08 7.77
N SER A 222 13.34 -1.57 8.58
CA SER A 222 13.55 -1.70 10.02
C SER A 222 12.95 -2.93 10.69
N LEU A 223 11.99 -3.60 10.05
CA LEU A 223 11.20 -4.66 10.67
C LEU A 223 11.56 -6.06 10.18
N LEU A 224 12.04 -6.19 8.96
CA LEU A 224 12.35 -7.47 8.33
C LEU A 224 13.82 -7.58 7.94
N PRO A 225 14.36 -8.80 7.79
CA PRO A 225 15.72 -9.03 7.28
C PRO A 225 15.90 -8.47 5.86
N TYR A 226 17.15 -8.17 5.50
CA TYR A 226 17.51 -7.79 4.15
C TYR A 226 17.16 -8.91 3.15
N GLU A 227 16.61 -8.55 1.99
CA GLU A 227 16.18 -9.49 0.94
C GLU A 227 15.17 -10.54 1.43
N TYR A 228 14.34 -10.21 2.41
CA TYR A 228 13.37 -11.13 3.00
C TYR A 228 12.46 -11.85 1.98
N PRO A 229 12.02 -11.22 0.87
CA PRO A 229 11.27 -11.93 -0.16
C PRO A 229 12.03 -13.12 -0.78
N LYS A 230 13.37 -13.08 -0.84
CA LYS A 230 14.16 -14.22 -1.32
C LYS A 230 14.10 -15.39 -0.33
N GLN A 231 14.23 -15.10 0.96
CA GLN A 231 14.13 -16.11 2.02
C GLN A 231 12.75 -16.79 2.03
N LEU A 232 11.67 -16.03 1.83
CA LEU A 232 10.33 -16.59 1.76
C LEU A 232 10.12 -17.47 0.52
N ARG A 233 10.72 -17.10 -0.61
CA ARG A 233 10.69 -17.93 -1.83
C ARG A 233 11.43 -19.26 -1.67
N GLU A 234 12.46 -19.34 -0.82
CA GLU A 234 13.12 -20.62 -0.48
C GLU A 234 12.17 -21.57 0.24
N TYR A 235 11.14 -21.05 0.92
CA TYR A 235 10.06 -21.88 1.52
C TYR A 235 8.93 -22.19 0.55
N GLY A 236 9.04 -21.75 -0.73
CA GLY A 236 7.99 -21.91 -1.73
C GLY A 236 6.89 -20.85 -1.65
N ILE A 237 7.01 -19.87 -0.79
CA ILE A 237 6.07 -18.74 -0.67
C ILE A 237 6.41 -17.70 -1.72
N GLN A 238 5.50 -17.41 -2.65
CA GLN A 238 5.66 -16.31 -3.58
C GLN A 238 5.56 -14.99 -2.82
N CYS A 239 6.61 -14.19 -2.85
CA CYS A 239 6.65 -12.96 -2.07
C CYS A 239 7.05 -11.76 -2.91
N LYS A 240 6.33 -10.66 -2.74
CA LYS A 240 6.60 -9.34 -3.34
C LYS A 240 6.62 -8.23 -2.29
N GLU A 241 7.44 -7.24 -2.56
CA GLU A 241 7.52 -5.99 -1.83
C GLU A 241 6.86 -4.89 -2.66
N PHE A 242 5.81 -4.26 -2.14
CA PHE A 242 5.16 -3.13 -2.79
C PHE A 242 5.95 -1.85 -2.52
N GLY A 243 6.26 -1.11 -3.60
CA GLY A 243 6.96 0.17 -3.49
C GLY A 243 8.27 0.06 -2.70
N PRO A 244 9.23 -0.81 -3.11
CA PRO A 244 10.51 -0.93 -2.44
C PRO A 244 11.18 0.44 -2.35
N ILE A 245 11.74 0.76 -1.18
CA ILE A 245 12.43 2.02 -0.98
C ILE A 245 13.80 1.91 -1.62
N VAL A 246 13.96 2.62 -2.71
CA VAL A 246 15.21 2.72 -3.46
C VAL A 246 15.76 4.14 -3.38
N PRO A 247 17.10 4.33 -3.48
CA PRO A 247 17.76 5.64 -3.39
C PRO A 247 17.57 6.48 -4.66
N ILE A 248 16.35 6.57 -5.14
CA ILE A 248 15.99 7.33 -6.33
C ILE A 248 14.86 8.31 -5.95
N LEU A 249 15.01 9.56 -6.32
CA LEU A 249 13.91 10.52 -6.20
C LEU A 249 12.76 10.08 -7.11
N SER A 250 11.70 9.58 -6.50
CA SER A 250 10.51 9.17 -7.21
C SER A 250 9.25 9.54 -6.42
N THR A 251 8.31 10.16 -7.10
CA THR A 251 7.00 10.49 -6.51
C THR A 251 6.17 9.24 -6.22
N SER A 252 6.44 8.13 -6.90
CA SER A 252 5.75 6.86 -6.64
C SER A 252 6.07 6.26 -5.27
N GLN A 253 7.22 6.58 -4.68
CA GLN A 253 7.59 6.12 -3.34
C GLN A 253 6.69 6.66 -2.22
N ASN A 254 5.93 7.74 -2.48
CA ASN A 254 4.94 8.25 -1.54
C ASN A 254 3.65 7.43 -1.53
N ASN A 255 3.41 6.62 -2.56
CA ASN A 255 2.29 5.69 -2.59
C ASN A 255 2.67 4.45 -1.79
N ARG A 256 1.91 4.18 -0.74
CA ARG A 256 2.10 3.04 0.16
C ARG A 256 0.88 2.16 0.14
N ASP A 257 1.10 0.87 0.28
CA ASP A 257 0.04 -0.09 0.40
C ASP A 257 -0.33 -0.27 1.88
N HIS A 258 -1.39 0.41 2.32
CA HIS A 258 -1.83 0.37 3.72
C HIS A 258 -2.94 -0.67 3.97
N ARG A 259 -3.26 -1.51 2.98
CA ARG A 259 -4.30 -2.55 3.11
C ARG A 259 -3.81 -3.70 4.00
N LYS A 260 -4.75 -4.38 4.63
CA LYS A 260 -4.55 -5.62 5.36
C LYS A 260 -5.61 -6.57 4.86
N ILE A 261 -5.21 -7.45 3.97
CA ILE A 261 -6.10 -8.42 3.30
C ILE A 261 -5.49 -9.80 3.48
N CYS A 262 -6.32 -10.76 3.86
CA CYS A 262 -6.00 -12.18 3.77
C CYS A 262 -7.17 -12.87 3.08
N VAL A 263 -6.92 -13.54 1.97
CA VAL A 263 -7.92 -14.34 1.25
C VAL A 263 -7.50 -15.81 1.29
N ILE A 264 -8.45 -16.69 1.61
CA ILE A 264 -8.24 -18.11 1.71
C ILE A 264 -9.24 -18.81 0.79
N ASP A 265 -8.74 -19.51 -0.23
CA ASP A 265 -9.50 -20.30 -1.21
C ASP A 265 -10.62 -19.54 -1.94
N GLY A 266 -10.64 -18.20 -1.88
CA GLY A 266 -11.74 -17.36 -2.36
C GLY A 266 -13.04 -17.53 -1.58
N LYS A 267 -13.01 -18.21 -0.43
CA LYS A 267 -14.16 -18.51 0.43
C LYS A 267 -14.22 -17.65 1.68
N VAL A 268 -13.05 -17.31 2.22
CA VAL A 268 -12.90 -16.51 3.43
C VAL A 268 -11.96 -15.35 3.15
N ALA A 269 -12.30 -14.15 3.62
CA ALA A 269 -11.41 -13.00 3.61
C ALA A 269 -11.36 -12.33 5.00
N PHE A 270 -10.20 -11.81 5.35
CA PHE A 270 -10.01 -10.93 6.50
C PHE A 270 -9.54 -9.56 6.02
N THR A 271 -10.09 -8.51 6.63
CA THR A 271 -9.62 -7.14 6.45
C THR A 271 -9.75 -6.34 7.75
N GLY A 272 -9.21 -5.13 7.77
CA GLY A 272 -9.27 -4.23 8.92
C GLY A 272 -7.97 -3.47 9.14
N GLY A 273 -7.72 -3.03 10.39
CA GLY A 273 -6.52 -2.30 10.77
C GLY A 273 -5.37 -3.18 11.29
N VAL A 274 -5.67 -4.41 11.72
CA VAL A 274 -4.72 -5.33 12.37
C VAL A 274 -3.66 -5.84 11.41
N ASN A 275 -2.38 -5.47 11.64
CA ASN A 275 -1.22 -5.98 10.92
C ASN A 275 -0.66 -7.28 11.52
N LEU A 276 0.45 -7.80 10.94
CA LEU A 276 1.13 -9.02 11.39
C LEU A 276 2.35 -8.68 12.27
N ALA A 277 2.10 -8.13 13.45
CA ALA A 277 3.12 -7.84 14.45
C ALA A 277 2.53 -7.93 15.87
N ASP A 278 3.37 -8.22 16.85
CA ASP A 278 3.00 -8.56 18.22
C ASP A 278 2.25 -7.47 18.97
N GLU A 279 2.48 -6.20 18.64
CA GLU A 279 1.76 -5.08 19.23
C GLU A 279 0.26 -5.09 18.88
N TYR A 280 -0.12 -5.60 17.71
CA TYR A 280 -1.52 -5.62 17.26
C TYR A 280 -2.40 -6.63 17.99
N ILE A 281 -1.77 -7.58 18.69
CA ILE A 281 -2.45 -8.55 19.56
C ILE A 281 -2.03 -8.40 21.02
N ASN A 282 -1.55 -7.23 21.42
CA ASN A 282 -1.15 -6.88 22.78
C ASN A 282 -0.09 -7.81 23.42
N LYS A 283 0.61 -8.64 22.63
CA LYS A 283 1.75 -9.44 23.12
C LYS A 283 2.99 -8.60 23.38
N LYS A 284 3.08 -7.43 22.74
CA LYS A 284 4.15 -6.46 22.93
C LYS A 284 3.54 -5.09 23.19
N VAL A 285 3.81 -4.51 24.35
CA VAL A 285 3.37 -3.14 24.66
C VAL A 285 4.30 -2.16 23.96
N ARG A 286 3.73 -1.34 23.05
CA ARG A 286 4.47 -0.31 22.31
C ARG A 286 4.04 1.10 22.72
N PHE A 287 2.73 1.37 22.74
CA PHE A 287 2.14 2.67 23.07
C PHE A 287 0.97 2.54 24.07
N GLY A 288 0.95 1.48 24.87
CA GLY A 288 -0.14 1.10 25.74
C GLY A 288 -0.95 -0.06 25.14
N HIS A 289 -2.19 -0.25 25.57
CA HIS A 289 -3.09 -1.26 25.02
C HIS A 289 -3.48 -0.88 23.59
N TRP A 290 -3.14 -1.75 22.64
CA TRP A 290 -3.42 -1.51 21.24
C TRP A 290 -4.84 -1.96 20.90
N LYS A 291 -5.65 -1.02 20.40
CA LYS A 291 -7.00 -1.31 19.92
C LYS A 291 -7.06 -1.09 18.44
N ASP A 292 -7.18 -2.17 17.70
CA ASP A 292 -7.44 -2.17 16.26
C ASP A 292 -8.48 -3.23 15.93
N THR A 293 -9.27 -3.00 14.89
CA THR A 293 -10.43 -3.83 14.57
C THR A 293 -10.21 -4.62 13.29
N ALA A 294 -10.92 -5.72 13.16
CA ALA A 294 -10.94 -6.52 11.95
C ALA A 294 -12.32 -7.09 11.65
N ILE A 295 -12.47 -7.56 10.43
CA ILE A 295 -13.66 -8.25 9.95
C ILE A 295 -13.23 -9.53 9.21
N LYS A 296 -13.92 -10.64 9.46
CA LYS A 296 -13.91 -11.84 8.63
C LYS A 296 -15.14 -11.79 7.74
N ILE A 297 -14.98 -12.12 6.47
CA ILE A 297 -16.06 -12.15 5.48
C ILE A 297 -16.06 -13.53 4.84
N GLU A 298 -17.24 -14.10 4.68
CA GLU A 298 -17.47 -15.38 4.00
C GLU A 298 -18.53 -15.19 2.91
N GLY A 299 -18.45 -15.97 1.83
CA GLY A 299 -19.40 -15.91 0.73
C GLY A 299 -18.94 -15.06 -0.45
N ASP A 300 -19.90 -14.64 -1.26
CA ASP A 300 -19.64 -14.06 -2.59
C ASP A 300 -18.80 -12.77 -2.55
N ALA A 301 -18.87 -11.98 -1.47
CA ALA A 301 -18.08 -10.75 -1.32
C ALA A 301 -16.56 -10.99 -1.25
N VAL A 302 -16.12 -12.21 -0.93
CA VAL A 302 -14.69 -12.58 -0.92
C VAL A 302 -14.07 -12.43 -2.32
N GLN A 303 -14.87 -12.55 -3.37
CA GLN A 303 -14.43 -12.34 -4.75
C GLN A 303 -13.83 -10.94 -4.97
N SER A 304 -14.41 -9.89 -4.40
CA SER A 304 -13.84 -8.54 -4.48
C SER A 304 -12.46 -8.45 -3.82
N PHE A 305 -12.27 -9.10 -2.68
CA PHE A 305 -10.96 -9.13 -2.00
C PHE A 305 -9.92 -9.93 -2.81
N THR A 306 -10.34 -11.02 -3.43
CA THR A 306 -9.50 -11.82 -4.33
C THR A 306 -9.01 -10.98 -5.51
N MET A 307 -9.93 -10.30 -6.21
CA MET A 307 -9.58 -9.44 -7.34
C MET A 307 -8.74 -8.22 -6.91
N MET A 308 -9.05 -7.62 -5.77
CA MET A 308 -8.28 -6.51 -5.19
C MET A 308 -6.82 -6.90 -4.92
N PHE A 309 -6.59 -8.07 -4.33
CA PHE A 309 -5.24 -8.61 -4.15
C PHE A 309 -4.55 -8.85 -5.49
N LEU A 310 -5.21 -9.51 -6.44
CA LEU A 310 -4.63 -9.84 -7.74
C LEU A 310 -4.31 -8.58 -8.57
N GLN A 311 -5.13 -7.54 -8.51
CA GLN A 311 -4.82 -6.25 -9.14
C GLN A 311 -3.50 -5.69 -8.61
N MET A 312 -3.30 -5.68 -7.29
CA MET A 312 -2.06 -5.17 -6.69
C MET A 312 -0.87 -6.09 -6.98
N TRP A 313 -1.07 -7.40 -6.90
CA TRP A 313 -0.04 -8.38 -7.22
C TRP A 313 0.49 -8.22 -8.65
N ASN A 314 -0.42 -7.95 -9.59
CA ASN A 314 -0.12 -7.88 -11.02
C ASN A 314 0.38 -6.49 -11.50
N ILE A 315 0.54 -5.51 -10.61
CA ILE A 315 1.14 -4.21 -10.97
C ILE A 315 2.50 -4.40 -11.65
N THR A 316 3.32 -5.30 -11.12
CA THR A 316 4.68 -5.56 -11.61
C THR A 316 4.77 -6.73 -12.58
N GLU A 317 3.69 -7.50 -12.75
CA GLU A 317 3.67 -8.63 -13.67
C GLU A 317 3.50 -8.18 -15.13
N ARG A 318 4.21 -8.88 -16.02
CA ARG A 318 4.13 -8.64 -17.46
C ARG A 318 3.22 -9.64 -18.17
N GLN A 319 3.07 -10.82 -17.60
CA GLN A 319 2.21 -11.88 -18.14
C GLN A 319 0.77 -11.68 -17.66
N PRO A 320 -0.23 -11.98 -18.50
CA PRO A 320 -1.62 -11.98 -18.08
C PRO A 320 -1.86 -12.99 -16.96
N GLU A 321 -2.64 -12.64 -15.97
CA GLU A 321 -3.11 -13.55 -14.94
C GLU A 321 -4.37 -14.30 -15.43
N ASP A 322 -4.49 -15.57 -15.11
CA ASP A 322 -5.75 -16.30 -15.24
C ASP A 322 -6.62 -16.06 -14.00
N TYR A 323 -7.39 -15.00 -14.02
CA TYR A 323 -8.28 -14.62 -12.91
C TYR A 323 -9.38 -15.66 -12.67
N ALA A 324 -9.80 -16.40 -13.71
CA ALA A 324 -10.85 -17.42 -13.60
C ALA A 324 -10.42 -18.56 -12.65
N LYS A 325 -9.13 -18.88 -12.57
CA LYS A 325 -8.58 -19.88 -11.66
C LYS A 325 -8.92 -19.63 -10.18
N TYR A 326 -9.10 -18.37 -9.81
CA TYR A 326 -9.33 -17.95 -8.41
C TYR A 326 -10.79 -17.63 -8.11
N LEU A 327 -11.67 -17.86 -9.07
CA LEU A 327 -13.11 -17.80 -8.83
C LEU A 327 -13.53 -19.06 -8.06
N THR A 328 -14.36 -18.84 -7.06
CA THR A 328 -15.02 -19.95 -6.36
C THR A 328 -16.39 -20.23 -6.98
N GLU A 329 -16.81 -21.47 -6.97
CA GLU A 329 -18.20 -21.80 -7.20
C GLU A 329 -19.07 -21.03 -6.19
N LYS A 330 -20.29 -20.65 -6.61
CA LYS A 330 -21.22 -19.94 -5.74
C LYS A 330 -21.35 -20.67 -4.41
N GLN A 331 -21.05 -19.96 -3.34
CA GLN A 331 -21.16 -20.51 -1.99
C GLN A 331 -22.63 -20.86 -1.67
N PRO A 332 -22.87 -21.86 -0.80
CA PRO A 332 -24.20 -22.12 -0.28
C PRO A 332 -24.80 -20.83 0.29
N GLY A 333 -26.09 -20.60 0.05
CA GLY A 333 -26.76 -19.38 0.51
C GLY A 333 -26.73 -19.26 2.03
N PHE A 334 -26.29 -18.11 2.52
CA PHE A 334 -26.41 -17.76 3.94
C PHE A 334 -27.86 -17.42 4.26
N SER A 335 -28.33 -17.83 5.44
CA SER A 335 -29.65 -17.44 5.93
C SER A 335 -29.72 -15.93 6.09
N ARG A 336 -30.88 -15.31 5.78
CA ARG A 336 -31.14 -13.88 6.06
C ARG A 336 -30.94 -13.49 7.53
N LYS A 337 -30.90 -14.47 8.44
CA LYS A 337 -30.64 -14.25 9.86
C LYS A 337 -29.15 -14.11 10.19
N ASP A 338 -28.27 -14.58 9.30
CA ASP A 338 -26.82 -14.67 9.51
C ASP A 338 -26.02 -13.61 8.72
N GLY A 339 -26.70 -12.83 7.85
CA GLY A 339 -26.09 -11.75 7.06
C GLY A 339 -26.92 -10.48 7.08
N TYR A 340 -26.25 -9.33 7.02
CA TYR A 340 -26.87 -8.01 6.91
C TYR A 340 -27.12 -7.62 5.47
#